data_0103e846967c30429d40d658442f0e43
#
_entry.id   0103e846967c30429d40d658442f0e43
#
_cell.length_a   1.000
_cell.length_b   1.000
_cell.length_c   1.000
_cell.angle_alpha   90.00
_cell.angle_beta   90.00
_cell.angle_gamma   90.00
#
_symmetry.space_group_name_H-M   'P 1'
#
loop_
_entity.id
_entity.type
_entity.pdbx_description
1 polymer ?
#
loop_
_entity_poly.entity_id
_entity_poly.type
_entity_poly.pdbx_seq_one_letter_code
_entity_poly.pdbx_strand_id
1 'polypeptide(L)'
;DILKNDHNFREIIFHNHYSLDWKENPSFSQISFDSREADKSTLFFAKGATFKKEYLEQAIENGLTFYVSQVDYELDIPAIIVTDIKKAMSLIAMEFYGHPENDLKIIAFTGTKGKTTAAYFAYNILKQSHRPAMFSTMNTTLDGKTFFKSKLTTPESLDLFKMMATAVQNGMTHLIMEVSSQAYLVERVYGLTFDVGAFLNISPDHIGPIEHPTFEDYFYHKRL
;
A
#
# COMPACT_ATOMS: atom_id res chain seq x y z
N ASP A 1 13.10 5.99 -14.87
CA ASP A 1 14.30 6.23 -14.05
C ASP A 1 14.19 5.64 -12.63
N ILE A 2 13.00 5.62 -12.05
CA ILE A 2 12.65 5.05 -10.74
C ILE A 2 13.08 3.59 -10.63
N LEU A 3 12.77 2.77 -11.61
CA LEU A 3 13.06 1.34 -11.65
C LEU A 3 14.55 1.02 -11.89
N LYS A 4 15.35 2.01 -12.30
CA LYS A 4 16.77 1.83 -12.66
C LYS A 4 17.74 2.15 -11.55
N ASN A 5 17.37 2.99 -10.58
CA ASN A 5 18.33 3.64 -9.67
C ASN A 5 18.31 3.14 -8.22
N ASP A 6 17.28 2.42 -7.77
CA ASP A 6 17.21 1.94 -6.40
C ASP A 6 17.71 0.48 -6.29
N HIS A 7 18.76 0.27 -5.46
CA HIS A 7 19.37 -1.05 -5.24
C HIS A 7 18.38 -2.03 -4.58
N ASN A 8 17.52 -1.56 -3.68
CA ASN A 8 16.48 -2.37 -3.05
C ASN A 8 15.38 -2.77 -4.04
N PHE A 9 15.11 -1.91 -5.01
CA PHE A 9 14.15 -2.17 -6.08
C PHE A 9 14.62 -3.28 -7.00
N ARG A 10 15.93 -3.37 -7.29
CA ARG A 10 16.51 -4.41 -8.18
C ARG A 10 16.41 -5.82 -7.59
N GLU A 11 16.58 -6.01 -6.29
CA GLU A 11 16.49 -7.32 -5.65
C GLU A 11 15.05 -7.87 -5.61
N ILE A 12 14.05 -6.98 -5.56
CA ILE A 12 12.63 -7.35 -5.43
C ILE A 12 11.96 -7.57 -6.79
N ILE A 13 12.43 -6.90 -7.85
CA ILE A 13 11.68 -6.76 -9.10
C ILE A 13 12.13 -7.67 -10.23
N PHE A 14 13.40 -8.05 -10.32
CA PHE A 14 13.88 -8.72 -11.53
C PHE A 14 14.19 -10.19 -11.35
N HIS A 15 13.30 -11.05 -11.82
CA HIS A 15 13.65 -12.39 -12.23
C HIS A 15 14.08 -12.34 -13.70
N ASN A 16 15.40 -12.33 -13.96
CA ASN A 16 16.10 -12.51 -15.24
C ASN A 16 15.25 -12.34 -16.52
N HIS A 17 15.68 -11.44 -17.39
CA HIS A 17 15.39 -11.34 -18.82
C HIS A 17 14.51 -10.21 -19.36
N TYR A 18 14.27 -9.13 -18.65
CA TYR A 18 13.80 -7.95 -19.38
C TYR A 18 14.91 -6.90 -19.43
N SER A 19 15.53 -6.75 -20.62
CA SER A 19 16.25 -5.52 -20.93
C SER A 19 15.22 -4.39 -20.87
N LEU A 20 15.42 -3.43 -19.96
CA LEU A 20 14.66 -2.19 -19.93
C LEU A 20 15.05 -1.27 -21.11
N ASP A 21 15.33 -1.84 -22.26
CA ASP A 21 15.54 -1.15 -23.53
C ASP A 21 14.19 -0.71 -24.11
N TRP A 22 13.44 0.05 -23.31
CA TRP A 22 12.27 0.75 -23.80
C TRP A 22 12.74 1.91 -24.68
N LYS A 23 12.32 1.91 -25.91
CA LYS A 23 12.62 3.00 -26.86
C LYS A 23 12.08 4.35 -26.41
N GLU A 24 11.04 4.33 -25.55
CA GLU A 24 10.43 5.50 -24.93
C GLU A 24 10.16 5.21 -23.46
N ASN A 25 10.43 6.17 -22.56
CA ASN A 25 10.05 6.03 -21.16
C ASN A 25 8.54 6.21 -21.03
N PRO A 26 7.77 5.19 -20.63
CA PRO A 26 6.34 5.36 -20.40
C PRO A 26 6.11 6.32 -19.24
N SER A 27 5.12 7.20 -19.37
CA SER A 27 4.66 8.06 -18.29
C SER A 27 3.28 7.63 -17.85
N PHE A 28 3.09 7.49 -16.55
CA PHE A 28 1.81 7.09 -15.97
C PHE A 28 1.29 8.23 -15.10
N SER A 29 -0.01 8.53 -15.21
CA SER A 29 -0.70 9.49 -14.35
C SER A 29 -1.47 8.83 -13.23
N GLN A 30 -1.64 7.51 -13.28
CA GLN A 30 -2.28 6.73 -12.22
C GLN A 30 -1.67 5.33 -12.08
N ILE A 31 -1.85 4.75 -10.91
CA ILE A 31 -1.54 3.36 -10.60
C ILE A 31 -2.81 2.69 -10.08
N SER A 32 -3.11 1.47 -10.51
CA SER A 32 -4.31 0.74 -10.11
C SER A 32 -4.12 -0.77 -10.18
N PHE A 33 -4.90 -1.51 -9.40
CA PHE A 33 -5.09 -2.95 -9.53
C PHE A 33 -6.54 -3.33 -9.89
N ASP A 34 -7.39 -2.33 -10.16
CA ASP A 34 -8.76 -2.53 -10.64
C ASP A 34 -8.79 -2.41 -12.17
N SER A 35 -9.04 -3.52 -12.86
CA SER A 35 -9.07 -3.56 -14.33
C SER A 35 -10.14 -2.67 -14.96
N ARG A 36 -11.17 -2.30 -14.19
CA ARG A 36 -12.26 -1.42 -14.65
C ARG A 36 -11.84 0.04 -14.72
N GLU A 37 -10.79 0.43 -13.98
CA GLU A 37 -10.24 1.78 -13.94
C GLU A 37 -9.00 1.94 -14.84
N ALA A 38 -8.54 0.83 -15.44
CA ALA A 38 -7.32 0.82 -16.24
C ALA A 38 -7.54 1.46 -17.61
N ASP A 39 -6.62 2.35 -18.00
CA ASP A 39 -6.53 2.99 -19.29
C ASP A 39 -5.08 3.16 -19.75
N LYS A 40 -4.84 3.89 -20.84
CA LYS A 40 -3.50 4.15 -21.41
C LYS A 40 -2.54 4.90 -20.48
N SER A 41 -3.05 5.57 -19.45
CA SER A 41 -2.26 6.34 -18.49
C SER A 41 -1.99 5.58 -17.20
N THR A 42 -2.45 4.32 -17.11
CA THR A 42 -2.39 3.49 -15.90
C THR A 42 -1.18 2.56 -15.91
N LEU A 43 -0.41 2.56 -14.82
CA LEU A 43 0.43 1.41 -14.48
C LEU A 43 -0.43 0.41 -13.70
N PHE A 44 -0.75 -0.70 -14.33
CA PHE A 44 -1.69 -1.69 -13.80
C PHE A 44 -0.96 -2.82 -13.07
N PHE A 45 -1.47 -3.23 -11.90
CA PHE A 45 -0.94 -4.35 -11.13
C PHE A 45 -1.86 -5.57 -11.21
N ALA A 46 -1.42 -6.60 -11.90
CA ALA A 46 -2.11 -7.89 -11.97
C ALA A 46 -1.84 -8.68 -10.68
N LYS A 47 -2.63 -8.40 -9.62
CA LYS A 47 -2.43 -8.99 -8.29
C LYS A 47 -3.60 -9.87 -7.87
N GLY A 48 -3.27 -10.85 -7.02
CA GLY A 48 -4.24 -11.67 -6.29
C GLY A 48 -4.28 -13.12 -6.76
N ALA A 49 -4.56 -14.03 -5.82
CA ALA A 49 -4.64 -15.47 -6.10
C ALA A 49 -5.79 -15.85 -7.05
N THR A 50 -6.79 -14.97 -7.16
CA THR A 50 -7.96 -15.14 -8.04
C THR A 50 -7.88 -14.30 -9.30
N PHE A 51 -6.73 -13.65 -9.57
CA PHE A 51 -6.56 -12.85 -10.77
C PHE A 51 -6.61 -13.74 -12.01
N LYS A 52 -7.36 -13.32 -13.01
CA LYS A 52 -7.54 -14.05 -14.26
C LYS A 52 -7.02 -13.26 -15.42
N LYS A 53 -6.48 -13.95 -16.44
CA LYS A 53 -5.97 -13.35 -17.68
C LYS A 53 -7.03 -12.48 -18.36
N GLU A 54 -8.29 -12.89 -18.31
CA GLU A 54 -9.42 -12.17 -18.94
C GLU A 54 -9.59 -10.74 -18.38
N TYR A 55 -9.24 -10.50 -17.10
CA TYR A 55 -9.27 -9.15 -16.52
C TYR A 55 -8.21 -8.23 -17.15
N LEU A 56 -7.06 -8.81 -17.49
CA LEU A 56 -5.99 -8.08 -18.15
C LEU A 56 -6.33 -7.82 -19.62
N GLU A 57 -6.91 -8.79 -20.30
CA GLU A 57 -7.40 -8.65 -21.69
C GLU A 57 -8.47 -7.56 -21.77
N GLN A 58 -9.42 -7.52 -20.84
CA GLN A 58 -10.41 -6.44 -20.75
C GLN A 58 -9.77 -5.07 -20.49
N ALA A 59 -8.76 -5.00 -19.63
CA ALA A 59 -8.04 -3.75 -19.39
C ALA A 59 -7.31 -3.27 -20.66
N ILE A 60 -6.76 -4.18 -21.45
CA ILE A 60 -6.13 -3.88 -22.75
C ILE A 60 -7.15 -3.35 -23.74
N GLU A 61 -8.35 -3.93 -23.81
CA GLU A 61 -9.45 -3.41 -24.62
C GLU A 61 -9.84 -1.98 -24.22
N ASN A 62 -9.71 -1.63 -22.93
CA ASN A 62 -9.92 -0.28 -22.40
C ASN A 62 -8.72 0.67 -22.64
N GLY A 63 -7.67 0.17 -23.30
CA GLY A 63 -6.50 0.96 -23.70
C GLY A 63 -5.28 0.82 -22.79
N LEU A 64 -5.24 -0.15 -21.88
CA LEU A 64 -4.05 -0.42 -21.06
C LEU A 64 -2.85 -0.74 -21.96
N THR A 65 -1.71 -0.13 -21.66
CA THR A 65 -0.48 -0.27 -22.46
C THR A 65 0.67 -0.91 -21.68
N PHE A 66 0.50 -1.15 -20.37
CA PHE A 66 1.58 -1.64 -19.51
C PHE A 66 1.06 -2.29 -18.24
N TYR A 67 1.68 -3.37 -17.78
CA TYR A 67 1.30 -3.99 -16.51
C TYR A 67 2.50 -4.50 -15.70
N VAL A 68 2.27 -4.70 -14.40
CA VAL A 68 3.18 -5.35 -13.44
C VAL A 68 2.54 -6.64 -12.97
N SER A 69 3.27 -7.74 -12.95
CA SER A 69 2.77 -9.06 -12.55
C SER A 69 3.87 -9.94 -11.98
N GLN A 70 3.49 -11.02 -11.27
CA GLN A 70 4.42 -12.11 -10.92
C GLN A 70 4.52 -13.17 -12.01
N VAL A 71 3.61 -13.14 -12.98
CA VAL A 71 3.53 -14.12 -14.07
C VAL A 71 3.48 -13.36 -15.39
N ASP A 72 4.25 -13.85 -16.38
CA ASP A 72 4.11 -13.39 -17.75
C ASP A 72 2.85 -14.00 -18.36
N TYR A 73 1.90 -13.17 -18.74
CA TYR A 73 0.66 -13.59 -19.39
C TYR A 73 0.80 -13.70 -20.92
N GLU A 74 1.99 -13.43 -21.45
CA GLU A 74 2.28 -13.52 -22.90
C GLU A 74 1.29 -12.73 -23.74
N LEU A 75 1.12 -11.44 -23.41
CA LEU A 75 0.23 -10.50 -24.09
C LEU A 75 1.05 -9.49 -24.90
N ASP A 76 0.43 -8.90 -25.94
CA ASP A 76 1.07 -7.95 -26.87
C ASP A 76 1.35 -6.56 -26.25
N ILE A 77 1.48 -6.45 -24.95
CA ILE A 77 1.87 -5.22 -24.25
C ILE A 77 3.04 -5.49 -23.30
N PRO A 78 3.93 -4.50 -23.09
CA PRO A 78 5.04 -4.63 -22.15
C PRO A 78 4.60 -4.95 -20.72
N ALA A 79 5.37 -5.79 -20.05
CA ALA A 79 5.17 -6.18 -18.66
C ALA A 79 6.44 -6.02 -17.82
N ILE A 80 6.28 -5.67 -16.55
CA ILE A 80 7.32 -5.84 -15.54
C ILE A 80 6.98 -7.08 -14.73
N ILE A 81 7.83 -8.10 -14.80
CA ILE A 81 7.65 -9.31 -14.02
C ILE A 81 8.45 -9.19 -12.74
N VAL A 82 7.75 -9.30 -11.60
CA VAL A 82 8.31 -9.12 -10.27
C VAL A 82 8.23 -10.41 -9.47
N THR A 83 9.11 -10.59 -8.50
CA THR A 83 9.09 -11.77 -7.61
C THR A 83 7.98 -11.69 -6.57
N ASP A 84 7.64 -10.47 -6.11
CA ASP A 84 6.58 -10.22 -5.13
C ASP A 84 5.79 -8.98 -5.52
N ILE A 85 4.58 -9.20 -6.03
CA ILE A 85 3.69 -8.12 -6.50
C ILE A 85 3.25 -7.20 -5.36
N LYS A 86 3.08 -7.70 -4.14
CA LYS A 86 2.61 -6.90 -3.01
C LYS A 86 3.69 -5.93 -2.54
N LYS A 87 4.94 -6.41 -2.43
CA LYS A 87 6.10 -5.56 -2.14
C LYS A 87 6.34 -4.54 -3.24
N ALA A 88 6.29 -4.97 -4.50
CA ALA A 88 6.43 -4.09 -5.65
C ALA A 88 5.37 -2.98 -5.66
N MET A 89 4.10 -3.31 -5.36
CA MET A 89 3.02 -2.33 -5.25
C MET A 89 3.32 -1.26 -4.20
N SER A 90 3.81 -1.65 -3.02
CA SER A 90 4.14 -0.72 -1.94
C SER A 90 5.25 0.24 -2.35
N LEU A 91 6.38 -0.29 -2.84
CA LEU A 91 7.54 0.51 -3.25
C LEU A 91 7.23 1.44 -4.44
N ILE A 92 6.51 0.92 -5.44
CA ILE A 92 6.10 1.73 -6.60
C ILE A 92 5.13 2.84 -6.16
N ALA A 93 4.21 2.56 -5.25
CA ALA A 93 3.30 3.58 -4.75
C ALA A 93 4.02 4.68 -3.96
N MET A 94 4.97 4.34 -3.10
CA MET A 94 5.80 5.32 -2.39
C MET A 94 6.45 6.29 -3.37
N GLU A 95 7.15 5.76 -4.35
CA GLU A 95 7.85 6.55 -5.37
C GLU A 95 6.87 7.34 -6.26
N PHE A 96 5.80 6.69 -6.74
CA PHE A 96 4.80 7.34 -7.60
C PHE A 96 4.16 8.57 -6.95
N TYR A 97 3.93 8.51 -5.65
CA TYR A 97 3.36 9.61 -4.87
C TYR A 97 4.42 10.54 -4.25
N GLY A 98 5.70 10.38 -4.60
CA GLY A 98 6.79 11.28 -4.20
C GLY A 98 7.19 11.14 -2.73
N HIS A 99 7.15 9.93 -2.18
CA HIS A 99 7.56 9.62 -0.80
C HIS A 99 6.84 10.44 0.27
N PRO A 100 5.50 10.44 0.30
CA PRO A 100 4.72 11.25 1.25
C PRO A 100 4.96 10.86 2.72
N GLU A 101 5.50 9.66 2.97
CA GLU A 101 5.89 9.20 4.29
C GLU A 101 7.01 10.03 4.90
N ASN A 102 7.85 10.66 4.10
CA ASN A 102 8.95 11.52 4.57
C ASN A 102 8.47 12.88 5.08
N ASP A 103 7.29 13.31 4.66
CA ASP A 103 6.69 14.59 5.04
C ASP A 103 5.75 14.50 6.24
N LEU A 104 5.50 13.28 6.75
CA LEU A 104 4.59 13.02 7.87
C LEU A 104 5.35 12.39 9.03
N LYS A 105 5.01 12.81 10.27
CA LYS A 105 5.38 12.06 11.46
C LYS A 105 4.36 10.96 11.71
N ILE A 106 4.77 9.70 11.57
CA ILE A 106 3.85 8.57 11.54
C ILE A 106 3.82 7.86 12.88
N ILE A 107 2.63 7.78 13.47
CA ILE A 107 2.36 7.08 14.74
C ILE A 107 1.45 5.91 14.44
N ALA A 108 1.95 4.71 14.68
CA ALA A 108 1.25 3.46 14.39
C ALA A 108 0.82 2.74 15.67
N PHE A 109 -0.42 2.25 15.67
CA PHE A 109 -0.95 1.41 16.73
C PHE A 109 -1.24 0.01 16.22
N THR A 110 -0.65 -1.00 16.85
CA THR A 110 -0.99 -2.41 16.62
C THR A 110 -1.40 -3.10 17.92
N GLY A 111 -2.07 -4.22 17.79
CA GLY A 111 -2.59 -4.99 18.92
C GLY A 111 -3.88 -5.72 18.54
N THR A 112 -4.33 -6.64 19.37
CA THR A 112 -5.58 -7.35 19.16
C THR A 112 -6.76 -6.41 19.36
N LYS A 113 -6.78 -5.64 20.46
CA LYS A 113 -7.87 -4.71 20.82
C LYS A 113 -7.32 -3.34 21.18
N GLY A 114 -8.20 -2.32 21.10
CA GLY A 114 -7.88 -0.97 21.57
C GLY A 114 -7.19 -0.05 20.56
N LYS A 115 -6.82 -0.52 19.36
CA LYS A 115 -6.16 0.29 18.34
C LYS A 115 -6.94 1.55 17.99
N THR A 116 -8.23 1.40 17.68
CA THR A 116 -9.11 2.52 17.33
C THR A 116 -9.21 3.53 18.46
N THR A 117 -9.41 3.07 19.70
CA THR A 117 -9.45 3.94 20.87
C THR A 117 -8.16 4.72 21.04
N ALA A 118 -7.01 4.04 20.96
CA ALA A 118 -5.69 4.67 21.07
C ALA A 118 -5.46 5.69 19.94
N ALA A 119 -5.83 5.35 18.69
CA ALA A 119 -5.72 6.25 17.55
C ALA A 119 -6.54 7.53 17.76
N TYR A 120 -7.78 7.42 18.21
CA TYR A 120 -8.63 8.58 18.49
C TYR A 120 -8.12 9.44 19.66
N PHE A 121 -7.58 8.84 20.71
CA PHE A 121 -6.94 9.59 21.79
C PHE A 121 -5.72 10.35 21.30
N ALA A 122 -4.81 9.68 20.59
CA ALA A 122 -3.64 10.32 20.02
C ALA A 122 -4.02 11.46 19.05
N TYR A 123 -5.02 11.22 18.18
CA TYR A 123 -5.54 12.26 17.29
C TYR A 123 -6.05 13.48 18.06
N ASN A 124 -6.88 13.27 19.09
CA ASN A 124 -7.44 14.36 19.89
C ASN A 124 -6.39 15.13 20.70
N ILE A 125 -5.31 14.49 21.12
CA ILE A 125 -4.17 15.13 21.77
C ILE A 125 -3.38 15.95 20.75
N LEU A 126 -2.98 15.33 19.63
CA LEU A 126 -2.12 15.98 18.62
C LEU A 126 -2.80 17.16 17.92
N LYS A 127 -4.09 17.12 17.69
CA LYS A 127 -4.79 18.23 17.04
C LYS A 127 -4.80 19.52 17.85
N GLN A 128 -4.40 19.51 19.13
CA GLN A 128 -4.29 20.71 19.96
C GLN A 128 -3.13 21.62 19.50
N SER A 129 -2.07 21.04 18.92
CA SER A 129 -0.85 21.76 18.54
C SER A 129 -0.31 21.38 17.17
N HIS A 130 -0.85 20.35 16.53
CA HIS A 130 -0.40 19.82 15.24
C HIS A 130 -1.58 19.62 14.29
N ARG A 131 -1.28 19.22 13.05
CA ARG A 131 -2.29 18.93 12.02
C ARG A 131 -2.23 17.43 11.66
N PRO A 132 -2.89 16.56 12.45
CA PRO A 132 -2.86 15.14 12.19
C PRO A 132 -3.90 14.72 11.14
N ALA A 133 -3.50 13.84 10.21
CA ALA A 133 -4.37 12.92 9.50
C ALA A 133 -4.57 11.67 10.35
N MET A 134 -5.61 10.88 10.06
CA MET A 134 -5.87 9.62 10.76
C MET A 134 -6.42 8.55 9.82
N PHE A 135 -5.84 7.36 9.87
CA PHE A 135 -6.33 6.15 9.21
C PHE A 135 -6.72 5.14 10.30
N SER A 136 -8.01 4.99 10.54
CA SER A 136 -8.51 4.06 11.57
C SER A 136 -9.53 3.08 10.98
N THR A 137 -9.88 2.06 11.74
CA THR A 137 -10.91 1.09 11.35
C THR A 137 -12.27 1.74 11.07
N MET A 138 -12.63 2.77 11.83
CA MET A 138 -13.94 3.42 11.70
C MET A 138 -13.95 4.51 10.66
N ASN A 139 -13.04 5.48 10.79
CA ASN A 139 -13.02 6.68 9.93
C ASN A 139 -11.59 7.05 9.55
N THR A 140 -11.50 7.66 8.39
CA THR A 140 -10.28 8.30 7.86
C THR A 140 -10.51 9.79 7.73
N THR A 141 -9.48 10.58 8.04
CA THR A 141 -9.43 12.02 7.72
C THR A 141 -8.09 12.39 7.12
N LEU A 142 -8.11 13.15 6.02
CA LEU A 142 -6.92 13.59 5.27
C LEU A 142 -6.69 15.10 5.42
N ASP A 143 -7.59 15.83 6.07
CA ASP A 143 -7.57 17.29 6.23
C ASP A 143 -7.87 17.74 7.67
N GLY A 144 -8.14 16.80 8.56
CA GLY A 144 -8.53 17.04 9.94
C GLY A 144 -9.93 17.64 10.12
N LYS A 145 -10.72 17.75 9.06
CA LYS A 145 -12.06 18.37 9.04
C LYS A 145 -13.12 17.40 8.55
N THR A 146 -12.85 16.78 7.40
CA THR A 146 -13.75 15.82 6.76
C THR A 146 -13.40 14.40 7.23
N PHE A 147 -14.40 13.68 7.72
CA PHE A 147 -14.28 12.29 8.13
C PHE A 147 -15.13 11.42 7.23
N PHE A 148 -14.55 10.38 6.68
CA PHE A 148 -15.27 9.40 5.88
C PHE A 148 -15.02 7.98 6.41
N LYS A 149 -15.98 7.09 6.15
CA LYS A 149 -15.91 5.69 6.61
C LYS A 149 -14.75 4.97 5.93
N SER A 150 -13.92 4.33 6.73
CA SER A 150 -12.80 3.53 6.24
C SER A 150 -13.29 2.23 5.59
N LYS A 151 -12.65 1.84 4.49
CA LYS A 151 -12.91 0.54 3.83
C LYS A 151 -12.18 -0.60 4.54
N LEU A 152 -10.97 -0.33 5.03
CA LEU A 152 -10.08 -1.27 5.73
C LEU A 152 -9.44 -0.58 6.92
N THR A 153 -9.05 -1.36 7.94
CA THR A 153 -8.27 -0.86 9.09
C THR A 153 -6.94 -0.25 8.64
N THR A 154 -6.22 -0.98 7.79
CA THR A 154 -5.02 -0.51 7.10
C THR A 154 -5.31 -0.57 5.62
N PRO A 155 -5.25 0.54 4.89
CA PRO A 155 -5.52 0.57 3.44
C PRO A 155 -4.58 -0.35 2.63
N GLU A 156 -5.00 -0.74 1.44
CA GLU A 156 -4.10 -1.34 0.44
C GLU A 156 -2.98 -0.36 0.09
N SER A 157 -1.80 -0.84 -0.26
CA SER A 157 -0.60 0.01 -0.42
C SER A 157 -0.80 1.17 -1.41
N LEU A 158 -1.46 0.94 -2.56
CA LEU A 158 -1.74 2.02 -3.52
C LEU A 158 -2.62 3.12 -2.92
N ASP A 159 -3.67 2.74 -2.19
CA ASP A 159 -4.56 3.69 -1.52
C ASP A 159 -3.86 4.37 -0.33
N LEU A 160 -3.03 3.62 0.42
CA LEU A 160 -2.29 4.12 1.57
C LEU A 160 -1.42 5.32 1.17
N PHE A 161 -0.53 5.15 0.18
CA PHE A 161 0.38 6.22 -0.23
C PHE A 161 -0.35 7.36 -0.97
N LYS A 162 -1.42 7.06 -1.73
CA LYS A 162 -2.30 8.08 -2.30
C LYS A 162 -2.93 8.97 -1.22
N MET A 163 -3.46 8.36 -0.17
CA MET A 163 -4.06 9.11 0.94
C MET A 163 -3.02 9.87 1.76
N MET A 164 -1.81 9.32 1.95
CA MET A 164 -0.70 10.03 2.58
C MET A 164 -0.32 11.27 1.77
N ALA A 165 -0.16 11.14 0.46
CA ALA A 165 0.13 12.28 -0.43
C ALA A 165 -0.98 13.34 -0.37
N THR A 166 -2.24 12.93 -0.34
CA THR A 166 -3.38 13.84 -0.17
C THR A 166 -3.33 14.56 1.18
N ALA A 167 -2.98 13.85 2.26
CA ALA A 167 -2.83 14.46 3.58
C ALA A 167 -1.69 15.49 3.59
N VAL A 168 -0.55 15.21 2.98
CA VAL A 168 0.57 16.15 2.81
C VAL A 168 0.11 17.38 2.04
N GLN A 169 -0.57 17.22 0.90
CA GLN A 169 -1.12 18.32 0.10
C GLN A 169 -2.11 19.19 0.90
N ASN A 170 -2.89 18.60 1.81
CA ASN A 170 -3.76 19.30 2.73
C ASN A 170 -2.99 19.97 3.89
N GLY A 171 -1.68 19.87 3.93
CA GLY A 171 -0.78 20.45 4.94
C GLY A 171 -0.83 19.71 6.27
N MET A 172 -1.18 18.43 6.30
CA MET A 172 -1.06 17.62 7.51
C MET A 172 0.43 17.39 7.83
N THR A 173 0.75 17.31 9.10
CA THR A 173 2.13 17.15 9.60
C THR A 173 2.36 15.81 10.28
N HIS A 174 1.29 15.15 10.67
CA HIS A 174 1.31 13.88 11.37
C HIS A 174 0.30 12.93 10.73
N LEU A 175 0.59 11.64 10.81
CA LEU A 175 -0.35 10.58 10.49
C LEU A 175 -0.46 9.65 11.70
N ILE A 176 -1.68 9.43 12.14
CA ILE A 176 -2.00 8.39 13.13
C ILE A 176 -2.67 7.27 12.40
N MET A 177 -2.15 6.04 12.52
CA MET A 177 -2.73 4.91 11.82
C MET A 177 -2.83 3.65 12.67
N GLU A 178 -3.87 2.88 12.41
CA GLU A 178 -3.98 1.51 12.89
C GLU A 178 -3.29 0.56 11.89
N VAL A 179 -2.42 -0.31 12.41
CA VAL A 179 -1.77 -1.35 11.63
C VAL A 179 -2.25 -2.72 12.10
N SER A 180 -2.99 -3.40 11.25
CA SER A 180 -3.46 -4.76 11.51
C SER A 180 -2.36 -5.78 11.23
N SER A 181 -2.42 -6.97 11.85
CA SER A 181 -1.52 -8.07 11.51
C SER A 181 -1.63 -8.48 10.04
N GLN A 182 -2.83 -8.42 9.49
CA GLN A 182 -3.08 -8.67 8.07
C GLN A 182 -2.32 -7.69 7.17
N ALA A 183 -2.14 -6.43 7.59
CA ALA A 183 -1.39 -5.46 6.80
C ALA A 183 0.07 -5.86 6.59
N TYR A 184 0.70 -6.47 7.61
CA TYR A 184 2.03 -7.06 7.48
C TYR A 184 2.00 -8.35 6.65
N LEU A 185 1.06 -9.25 6.92
CA LEU A 185 0.92 -10.51 6.18
C LEU A 185 0.78 -10.31 4.66
N VAL A 186 0.06 -9.27 4.25
CA VAL A 186 -0.15 -8.96 2.82
C VAL A 186 0.64 -7.76 2.33
N GLU A 187 1.70 -7.37 3.03
CA GLU A 187 2.70 -6.37 2.64
C GLU A 187 2.13 -4.97 2.32
N ARG A 188 1.02 -4.56 2.96
CA ARG A 188 0.41 -3.23 2.72
C ARG A 188 1.29 -2.08 3.17
N VAL A 189 2.10 -2.31 4.18
CA VAL A 189 3.01 -1.32 4.79
C VAL A 189 4.49 -1.63 4.52
N TYR A 190 4.78 -2.47 3.51
CA TYR A 190 6.15 -2.82 3.19
C TYR A 190 6.98 -1.58 2.81
N GLY A 191 8.17 -1.46 3.42
CA GLY A 191 9.06 -0.30 3.24
C GLY A 191 8.67 0.93 4.05
N LEU A 192 7.48 0.98 4.66
CA LEU A 192 7.06 2.08 5.51
C LEU A 192 7.70 1.95 6.90
N THR A 193 8.29 3.04 7.39
CA THR A 193 8.82 3.15 8.75
C THR A 193 7.95 4.07 9.59
N PHE A 194 7.86 3.79 10.89
CA PHE A 194 7.07 4.58 11.82
C PHE A 194 7.99 5.37 12.76
N ASP A 195 7.70 6.66 12.96
CA ASP A 195 8.40 7.46 13.98
C ASP A 195 8.07 6.95 15.38
N VAL A 196 6.84 6.48 15.60
CA VAL A 196 6.40 5.85 16.84
C VAL A 196 5.54 4.64 16.53
N GLY A 197 5.95 3.47 17.05
CA GLY A 197 5.15 2.25 17.01
C GLY A 197 4.68 1.88 18.41
N ALA A 198 3.38 1.69 18.60
CA ALA A 198 2.81 1.26 19.87
C ALA A 198 2.14 -0.11 19.76
N PHE A 199 2.72 -1.09 20.44
CA PHE A 199 2.16 -2.43 20.60
C PHE A 199 1.29 -2.46 21.86
N LEU A 200 -0.03 -2.48 21.72
CA LEU A 200 -0.97 -2.31 22.83
C LEU A 200 -1.16 -3.59 23.63
N ASN A 201 -1.44 -4.69 22.95
CA ASN A 201 -1.71 -6.00 23.56
C ASN A 201 -1.74 -7.10 22.51
N ILE A 202 -1.70 -8.34 22.99
CA ILE A 202 -1.96 -9.53 22.17
C ILE A 202 -2.78 -10.55 22.95
N SER A 203 -3.77 -11.13 22.28
CA SER A 203 -4.55 -12.28 22.75
C SER A 203 -4.90 -13.15 21.54
N PRO A 204 -5.23 -14.44 21.71
CA PRO A 204 -5.68 -15.28 20.60
C PRO A 204 -6.88 -14.66 19.89
N ASP A 205 -6.69 -14.32 18.61
CA ASP A 205 -7.70 -13.71 17.74
C ASP A 205 -7.24 -13.89 16.28
N HIS A 206 -8.15 -13.77 15.32
CA HIS A 206 -7.82 -13.87 13.89
C HIS A 206 -7.08 -15.18 13.50
N ILE A 207 -7.32 -16.28 14.24
CA ILE A 207 -6.74 -17.58 13.92
C ILE A 207 -7.72 -18.33 13.01
N GLY A 208 -7.28 -18.59 11.77
CA GLY A 208 -8.08 -19.28 10.77
C GLY A 208 -7.31 -19.45 9.45
N PRO A 209 -7.83 -20.28 8.54
CA PRO A 209 -7.12 -20.64 7.30
C PRO A 209 -6.91 -19.49 6.32
N ILE A 210 -7.68 -18.38 6.46
CA ILE A 210 -7.61 -17.22 5.57
C ILE A 210 -6.77 -16.09 6.18
N GLU A 211 -6.68 -16.02 7.52
CA GLU A 211 -5.95 -14.96 8.23
C GLU A 211 -4.60 -15.49 8.73
N HIS A 212 -4.54 -15.94 9.96
CA HIS A 212 -3.31 -16.50 10.55
C HIS A 212 -3.53 -17.97 10.86
N PRO A 213 -2.73 -18.91 10.33
CA PRO A 213 -2.91 -20.34 10.57
C PRO A 213 -2.67 -20.73 12.01
N THR A 214 -1.80 -20.01 12.74
CA THR A 214 -1.49 -20.25 14.15
C THR A 214 -1.37 -18.95 14.93
N PHE A 215 -1.37 -19.06 16.26
CA PHE A 215 -1.13 -17.93 17.16
C PHE A 215 0.31 -17.40 17.03
N GLU A 216 1.28 -18.27 16.80
CA GLU A 216 2.68 -17.90 16.58
C GLU A 216 2.84 -17.06 15.32
N ASP A 217 2.16 -17.42 14.24
CA ASP A 217 2.12 -16.63 12.99
C ASP A 217 1.48 -15.26 13.23
N TYR A 218 0.33 -15.23 13.91
CA TYR A 218 -0.33 -13.98 14.31
C TYR A 218 0.58 -13.08 15.16
N PHE A 219 1.26 -13.67 16.15
CA PHE A 219 2.21 -12.94 17.00
C PHE A 219 3.41 -12.42 16.20
N TYR A 220 3.94 -13.25 15.30
CA TYR A 220 5.06 -12.86 14.43
C TYR A 220 4.73 -11.59 13.65
N HIS A 221 3.60 -11.57 12.93
CA HIS A 221 3.19 -10.42 12.11
C HIS A 221 2.81 -9.18 12.93
N LYS A 222 2.51 -9.34 14.21
CA LYS A 222 2.22 -8.19 15.09
C LYS A 222 3.48 -7.48 15.59
N ARG A 223 4.61 -8.15 15.62
CA ARG A 223 5.86 -7.60 16.14
C ARG A 223 6.80 -7.03 15.07
N LEU A 224 6.48 -7.23 13.78
CA LEU A 224 7.20 -6.62 12.67
C LEU A 224 6.99 -5.11 12.66
#